data_a9ff313a2b884efd1cb982dedbafc7a8
#
_entry.id   a9ff313a2b884efd1cb982dedbafc7a8
#
_cell.length_a   1.000
_cell.length_b   1.000
_cell.length_c   1.000
_cell.angle_alpha   90.00
_cell.angle_beta   90.00
_cell.angle_gamma   90.00
#
_symmetry.space_group_name_H-M   'P 1'
#
loop_
_entity.id
_entity.type
_entity.pdbx_description
1 polymer ?
#
loop_
_entity_poly.entity_id
_entity_poly.type
_entity_poly.pdbx_seq_one_letter_code
_entity_poly.pdbx_strand_id
1 'polypeptide(L)'
;MSELALSIKNVSRDLEVQKYPPILSQEEEYNLAIELYEDGSLSAAQKLVLAHMRFVAFVAHGYKGYGLEQADLIQEGTIGLMKAVKRFNPHKKVRLSSFAVYWIRAEIHEYIFKNWKIVKVATTKAQRKLFFKLKQAKSNIFQSLTSEQAKVIAEDLGVREKDVIEMESRLQLNDVAFEVNDDEDTYTPEHYISDPGKNPEQLVVSNKSQEDQHNKLYQALSSLDERSIDILQARYLKEEKSTLHTLADKYGVSAERVRQLENKAIKKLKERLEE
;
A
#
# COMPACT_ATOMS: atom_id res chain seq x y z
N MET A 1 -15.29 1.89 -38.95
CA MET A 1 -16.27 0.84 -38.53
C MET A 1 -15.81 -0.56 -38.93
N SER A 2 -15.27 -0.78 -40.16
CA SER A 2 -14.82 -2.11 -40.62
C SER A 2 -13.57 -2.66 -39.90
N GLU A 3 -12.59 -1.81 -39.57
CA GLU A 3 -11.37 -2.24 -38.84
C GLU A 3 -11.61 -2.68 -37.40
N LEU A 4 -12.50 -2.00 -36.68
CA LEU A 4 -12.91 -2.39 -35.33
C LEU A 4 -13.62 -3.76 -35.32
N ALA A 5 -14.48 -4.00 -36.29
CA ALA A 5 -15.20 -5.27 -36.44
C ALA A 5 -14.25 -6.44 -36.81
N LEU A 6 -13.22 -6.19 -37.63
CA LEU A 6 -12.19 -7.16 -37.98
C LEU A 6 -11.25 -7.44 -36.79
N SER A 7 -10.89 -6.42 -36.05
CA SER A 7 -10.05 -6.53 -34.85
C SER A 7 -10.76 -7.32 -33.74
N ILE A 8 -12.06 -7.09 -33.53
CA ILE A 8 -12.88 -7.85 -32.57
C ILE A 8 -12.99 -9.34 -32.98
N LYS A 9 -13.08 -9.64 -34.28
CA LYS A 9 -13.11 -11.02 -34.79
C LYS A 9 -11.81 -11.78 -34.53
N ASN A 10 -10.65 -11.12 -34.63
CA ASN A 10 -9.35 -11.78 -34.40
C ASN A 10 -9.11 -12.07 -32.91
N VAL A 11 -9.48 -11.15 -32.02
CA VAL A 11 -9.42 -11.35 -30.56
C VAL A 11 -10.41 -12.45 -30.10
N SER A 12 -11.51 -12.62 -30.81
CA SER A 12 -12.53 -13.63 -30.50
C SER A 12 -12.06 -15.08 -30.71
N ARG A 13 -10.96 -15.30 -31.48
CA ARG A 13 -10.40 -16.64 -31.69
C ARG A 13 -9.52 -17.12 -30.53
N ASP A 14 -8.82 -16.21 -29.86
CA ASP A 14 -7.90 -16.56 -28.78
C ASP A 14 -8.60 -16.70 -27.41
N LEU A 15 -9.77 -16.10 -27.27
CA LEU A 15 -10.56 -16.14 -26.05
C LEU A 15 -11.85 -16.89 -26.39
N GLU A 16 -12.28 -17.89 -25.70
CA GLU A 16 -13.57 -18.63 -25.87
C GLU A 16 -14.82 -17.73 -25.99
N VAL A 17 -14.67 -16.58 -26.61
CA VAL A 17 -15.67 -15.52 -26.83
C VAL A 17 -16.79 -15.97 -27.77
N GLN A 18 -16.65 -17.15 -28.42
CA GLN A 18 -17.69 -17.76 -29.23
C GLN A 18 -18.97 -18.10 -28.43
N LYS A 19 -18.88 -18.21 -27.11
CA LYS A 19 -20.01 -18.48 -26.22
C LYS A 19 -20.92 -17.28 -25.97
N TYR A 20 -20.52 -16.08 -26.33
CA TYR A 20 -21.32 -14.88 -26.07
C TYR A 20 -22.29 -14.55 -27.20
N PRO A 21 -23.48 -13.96 -26.89
CA PRO A 21 -24.48 -13.60 -27.88
C PRO A 21 -23.93 -12.63 -28.95
N PRO A 22 -24.57 -12.53 -30.11
CA PRO A 22 -24.21 -11.56 -31.14
C PRO A 22 -24.37 -10.12 -30.63
N ILE A 23 -23.69 -9.21 -31.30
CA ILE A 23 -23.78 -7.77 -30.99
C ILE A 23 -25.20 -7.31 -31.35
N LEU A 24 -25.85 -6.58 -30.44
CA LEU A 24 -27.20 -6.03 -30.63
C LEU A 24 -27.20 -4.94 -31.69
N SER A 25 -28.33 -4.87 -32.45
CA SER A 25 -28.61 -3.71 -33.29
C SER A 25 -28.84 -2.46 -32.43
N GLN A 26 -28.83 -1.30 -33.06
CA GLN A 26 -29.05 -0.04 -32.35
C GLN A 26 -30.47 0.06 -31.76
N GLU A 27 -31.44 -0.49 -32.44
CA GLU A 27 -32.84 -0.50 -31.99
C GLU A 27 -33.06 -1.45 -30.83
N GLU A 28 -32.49 -2.67 -30.89
CA GLU A 28 -32.57 -3.64 -29.80
C GLU A 28 -31.85 -3.12 -28.55
N GLU A 29 -30.66 -2.50 -28.70
CA GLU A 29 -29.93 -1.91 -27.58
C GLU A 29 -30.76 -0.78 -26.94
N TYR A 30 -31.41 0.05 -27.75
CA TYR A 30 -32.23 1.15 -27.27
C TYR A 30 -33.48 0.64 -26.52
N ASN A 31 -34.20 -0.34 -27.08
CA ASN A 31 -35.38 -0.91 -26.45
C ASN A 31 -35.04 -1.58 -25.08
N LEU A 32 -33.97 -2.36 -25.03
CA LEU A 32 -33.51 -2.97 -23.77
C LEU A 32 -33.04 -1.92 -22.76
N ALA A 33 -32.43 -0.82 -23.24
CA ALA A 33 -31.99 0.26 -22.37
C ALA A 33 -33.18 1.07 -21.80
N ILE A 34 -34.26 1.25 -22.57
CA ILE A 34 -35.50 1.87 -22.07
C ILE A 34 -36.16 0.94 -21.03
N GLU A 35 -36.31 -0.35 -21.33
CA GLU A 35 -36.88 -1.33 -20.39
C GLU A 35 -36.11 -1.33 -19.06
N LEU A 36 -34.79 -1.23 -19.12
CA LEU A 36 -33.97 -1.10 -17.92
C LEU A 36 -34.17 0.23 -17.20
N TYR A 37 -34.26 1.35 -17.96
CA TYR A 37 -34.33 2.70 -17.39
C TYR A 37 -35.69 2.99 -16.75
N GLU A 38 -36.79 2.56 -17.37
CA GLU A 38 -38.17 2.82 -16.91
C GLU A 38 -38.66 1.76 -15.92
N ASP A 39 -38.44 0.46 -16.23
CA ASP A 39 -38.99 -0.65 -15.46
C ASP A 39 -38.00 -1.26 -14.47
N GLY A 40 -36.70 -0.89 -14.54
CA GLY A 40 -35.66 -1.48 -13.72
C GLY A 40 -35.42 -2.98 -13.98
N SER A 41 -35.74 -3.45 -15.20
CA SER A 41 -35.70 -4.87 -15.58
C SER A 41 -34.27 -5.45 -15.50
N LEU A 42 -34.05 -6.38 -14.55
CA LEU A 42 -32.79 -7.13 -14.43
C LEU A 42 -32.52 -8.01 -15.65
N SER A 43 -33.56 -8.52 -16.31
CA SER A 43 -33.41 -9.32 -17.52
C SER A 43 -32.88 -8.51 -18.69
N ALA A 44 -33.31 -7.26 -18.85
CA ALA A 44 -32.81 -6.33 -19.85
C ALA A 44 -31.34 -5.98 -19.55
N ALA A 45 -30.99 -5.68 -18.30
CA ALA A 45 -29.61 -5.44 -17.88
C ALA A 45 -28.70 -6.63 -18.20
N GLN A 46 -29.14 -7.85 -17.89
CA GLN A 46 -28.37 -9.07 -18.17
C GLN A 46 -28.11 -9.25 -19.68
N LYS A 47 -29.14 -9.05 -20.52
CA LYS A 47 -29.01 -9.14 -21.98
C LYS A 47 -28.03 -8.08 -22.51
N LEU A 48 -28.11 -6.84 -22.03
CA LEU A 48 -27.19 -5.76 -22.40
C LEU A 48 -25.74 -6.11 -22.01
N VAL A 49 -25.49 -6.62 -20.80
CA VAL A 49 -24.16 -7.01 -20.36
C VAL A 49 -23.62 -8.16 -21.22
N LEU A 50 -24.38 -9.25 -21.39
CA LEU A 50 -23.94 -10.41 -22.15
C LEU A 50 -23.61 -10.07 -23.62
N ALA A 51 -24.43 -9.23 -24.27
CA ALA A 51 -24.19 -8.81 -25.64
C ALA A 51 -22.93 -7.96 -25.83
N HIS A 52 -22.48 -7.27 -24.76
CA HIS A 52 -21.28 -6.44 -24.80
C HIS A 52 -20.02 -7.12 -24.24
N MET A 53 -20.09 -8.38 -23.84
CA MET A 53 -18.91 -9.11 -23.31
C MET A 53 -17.76 -9.21 -24.32
N ARG A 54 -18.08 -9.36 -25.62
CA ARG A 54 -17.05 -9.34 -26.69
C ARG A 54 -16.29 -8.03 -26.74
N PHE A 55 -16.99 -6.92 -26.48
CA PHE A 55 -16.38 -5.60 -26.43
C PHE A 55 -15.49 -5.44 -25.20
N VAL A 56 -15.90 -5.95 -24.05
CA VAL A 56 -15.06 -5.99 -22.84
C VAL A 56 -13.78 -6.79 -23.10
N ALA A 57 -13.88 -7.99 -23.67
CA ALA A 57 -12.73 -8.82 -24.01
C ALA A 57 -11.75 -8.12 -24.97
N PHE A 58 -12.28 -7.40 -25.97
CA PHE A 58 -11.47 -6.59 -26.87
C PHE A 58 -10.72 -5.46 -26.15
N VAL A 59 -11.39 -4.72 -25.26
CA VAL A 59 -10.74 -3.66 -24.47
C VAL A 59 -9.68 -4.25 -23.54
N ALA A 60 -10.00 -5.36 -22.83
CA ALA A 60 -9.08 -6.04 -21.91
C ALA A 60 -7.84 -6.59 -22.62
N HIS A 61 -7.98 -7.06 -23.86
CA HIS A 61 -6.84 -7.55 -24.65
C HIS A 61 -5.76 -6.48 -24.87
N GLY A 62 -6.12 -5.21 -24.96
CA GLY A 62 -5.16 -4.10 -25.04
C GLY A 62 -4.23 -3.98 -23.81
N TYR A 63 -4.55 -4.68 -22.74
CA TYR A 63 -3.77 -4.66 -21.48
C TYR A 63 -3.00 -5.97 -21.20
N LYS A 64 -2.96 -6.92 -22.15
CA LYS A 64 -2.23 -8.20 -22.03
C LYS A 64 -0.75 -8.04 -21.64
N GLY A 65 -0.10 -6.95 -22.05
CA GLY A 65 1.31 -6.67 -21.79
C GLY A 65 1.66 -6.29 -20.33
N TYR A 66 0.68 -6.29 -19.41
CA TYR A 66 0.93 -5.95 -18.00
C TYR A 66 1.26 -7.15 -17.09
N GLY A 67 1.30 -8.38 -17.64
CA GLY A 67 1.66 -9.58 -16.88
C GLY A 67 0.56 -10.10 -15.95
N LEU A 68 -0.67 -9.57 -16.09
CA LEU A 68 -1.85 -10.03 -15.34
C LEU A 68 -2.66 -11.00 -16.18
N GLU A 69 -3.39 -11.88 -15.52
CA GLU A 69 -4.22 -12.88 -16.19
C GLU A 69 -5.34 -12.21 -17.00
N GLN A 70 -5.52 -12.67 -18.25
CA GLN A 70 -6.49 -12.09 -19.18
C GLN A 70 -7.93 -12.27 -18.67
N ALA A 71 -8.21 -13.40 -18.01
CA ALA A 71 -9.51 -13.68 -17.44
C ALA A 71 -9.89 -12.64 -16.38
N ASP A 72 -8.97 -12.29 -15.50
CA ASP A 72 -9.18 -11.28 -14.45
C ASP A 72 -9.45 -9.90 -15.04
N LEU A 73 -8.67 -9.50 -16.07
CA LEU A 73 -8.88 -8.23 -16.76
C LEU A 73 -10.26 -8.14 -17.42
N ILE A 74 -10.77 -9.28 -17.95
CA ILE A 74 -12.12 -9.36 -18.52
C ILE A 74 -13.18 -9.26 -17.41
N GLN A 75 -12.99 -9.93 -16.28
CA GLN A 75 -13.95 -9.85 -15.16
C GLN A 75 -14.03 -8.43 -14.60
N GLU A 76 -12.90 -7.78 -14.36
CA GLU A 76 -12.88 -6.40 -13.91
C GLU A 76 -13.49 -5.43 -14.95
N GLY A 77 -13.19 -5.65 -16.23
CA GLY A 77 -13.84 -4.92 -17.31
C GLY A 77 -15.36 -5.14 -17.34
N THR A 78 -15.84 -6.36 -17.00
CA THR A 78 -17.27 -6.69 -16.90
C THR A 78 -17.91 -5.93 -15.73
N ILE A 79 -17.22 -5.80 -14.59
CA ILE A 79 -17.68 -4.96 -13.47
C ILE A 79 -17.84 -3.51 -13.94
N GLY A 80 -16.88 -2.99 -14.72
CA GLY A 80 -16.96 -1.67 -15.34
C GLY A 80 -18.17 -1.54 -16.26
N LEU A 81 -18.42 -2.53 -17.11
CA LEU A 81 -19.61 -2.58 -17.98
C LEU A 81 -20.91 -2.57 -17.17
N MET A 82 -21.02 -3.37 -16.11
CA MET A 82 -22.21 -3.38 -15.24
C MET A 82 -22.45 -2.01 -14.58
N LYS A 83 -21.38 -1.33 -14.14
CA LYS A 83 -21.48 0.04 -13.61
C LYS A 83 -21.96 1.03 -14.68
N ALA A 84 -21.50 0.87 -15.92
CA ALA A 84 -21.94 1.67 -17.04
C ALA A 84 -23.43 1.42 -17.37
N VAL A 85 -23.87 0.18 -17.49
CA VAL A 85 -25.26 -0.22 -17.76
C VAL A 85 -26.21 0.39 -16.72
N LYS A 86 -25.86 0.32 -15.43
CA LYS A 86 -26.65 0.91 -14.34
C LYS A 86 -26.82 2.43 -14.44
N ARG A 87 -25.88 3.13 -15.08
CA ARG A 87 -25.86 4.61 -15.19
C ARG A 87 -26.18 5.12 -16.59
N PHE A 88 -26.47 4.20 -17.48
CA PHE A 88 -26.74 4.54 -18.88
C PHE A 88 -28.09 5.23 -19.02
N ASN A 89 -28.10 6.34 -19.76
CA ASN A 89 -29.33 7.05 -20.12
C ASN A 89 -29.57 6.96 -21.62
N PRO A 90 -30.60 6.18 -22.06
CA PRO A 90 -30.87 5.97 -23.47
C PRO A 90 -31.31 7.24 -24.22
N HIS A 91 -31.90 8.21 -23.52
CA HIS A 91 -32.39 9.46 -24.15
C HIS A 91 -31.27 10.37 -24.67
N LYS A 92 -30.02 10.14 -24.27
CA LYS A 92 -28.86 10.92 -24.76
C LYS A 92 -28.40 10.56 -26.16
N LYS A 93 -29.05 9.61 -26.84
CA LYS A 93 -28.75 9.18 -28.23
C LYS A 93 -27.29 8.75 -28.46
N VAL A 94 -26.63 8.22 -27.43
CA VAL A 94 -25.26 7.70 -27.49
C VAL A 94 -25.32 6.18 -27.36
N ARG A 95 -24.45 5.46 -28.11
CA ARG A 95 -24.33 4.01 -27.99
C ARG A 95 -23.77 3.60 -26.62
N LEU A 96 -24.27 2.51 -26.07
CA LEU A 96 -23.76 1.96 -24.78
C LEU A 96 -22.26 1.68 -24.84
N SER A 97 -21.73 1.15 -25.93
CA SER A 97 -20.32 0.88 -26.11
C SER A 97 -19.45 2.13 -25.96
N SER A 98 -19.87 3.27 -26.52
CA SER A 98 -19.15 4.55 -26.41
C SER A 98 -19.15 5.10 -24.98
N PHE A 99 -20.22 4.90 -24.25
CA PHE A 99 -20.31 5.30 -22.85
C PHE A 99 -19.56 4.33 -21.93
N ALA A 100 -19.70 3.02 -22.15
CA ALA A 100 -19.13 1.97 -21.29
C ALA A 100 -17.61 1.89 -21.36
N VAL A 101 -16.97 2.25 -22.47
CA VAL A 101 -15.51 2.15 -22.63
C VAL A 101 -14.73 2.85 -21.52
N TYR A 102 -15.22 3.99 -21.06
CA TYR A 102 -14.57 4.74 -19.97
C TYR A 102 -14.67 4.01 -18.64
N TRP A 103 -15.81 3.39 -18.34
CA TRP A 103 -16.03 2.60 -17.14
C TRP A 103 -15.22 1.31 -17.15
N ILE A 104 -15.21 0.60 -18.29
CA ILE A 104 -14.43 -0.62 -18.49
C ILE A 104 -12.94 -0.33 -18.27
N ARG A 105 -12.42 0.70 -18.92
CA ARG A 105 -11.00 1.11 -18.76
C ARG A 105 -10.69 1.54 -17.33
N ALA A 106 -11.58 2.25 -16.66
CA ALA A 106 -11.35 2.70 -15.30
C ALA A 106 -11.18 1.52 -14.32
N GLU A 107 -12.03 0.49 -14.41
CA GLU A 107 -11.93 -0.69 -13.55
C GLU A 107 -10.67 -1.52 -13.88
N ILE A 108 -10.38 -1.75 -15.17
CA ILE A 108 -9.15 -2.44 -15.58
C ILE A 108 -7.91 -1.69 -15.08
N HIS A 109 -7.86 -0.37 -15.21
CA HIS A 109 -6.74 0.43 -14.71
C HIS A 109 -6.59 0.33 -13.19
N GLU A 110 -7.69 0.39 -12.44
CA GLU A 110 -7.65 0.27 -10.98
C GLU A 110 -7.18 -1.13 -10.56
N TYR A 111 -7.61 -2.18 -11.26
CA TYR A 111 -7.14 -3.53 -11.04
C TYR A 111 -5.64 -3.67 -11.29
N ILE A 112 -5.14 -3.12 -12.42
CA ILE A 112 -3.71 -3.10 -12.75
C ILE A 112 -2.92 -2.37 -11.65
N PHE A 113 -3.36 -1.20 -11.20
CA PHE A 113 -2.65 -0.46 -10.15
C PHE A 113 -2.57 -1.21 -8.82
N LYS A 114 -3.55 -2.07 -8.53
CA LYS A 114 -3.57 -2.85 -7.29
C LYS A 114 -2.71 -4.10 -7.34
N ASN A 115 -2.68 -4.76 -8.51
CA ASN A 115 -2.20 -6.14 -8.63
C ASN A 115 -0.94 -6.28 -9.50
N TRP A 116 -0.43 -5.20 -10.11
CA TRP A 116 0.72 -5.28 -11.03
C TRP A 116 2.01 -5.74 -10.33
N LYS A 117 2.21 -5.36 -9.06
CA LYS A 117 3.32 -5.79 -8.20
C LYS A 117 2.83 -5.98 -6.76
N ILE A 118 3.60 -6.72 -5.96
CA ILE A 118 3.34 -6.95 -4.54
C ILE A 118 3.19 -5.61 -3.80
N VAL A 119 4.11 -4.66 -4.09
CA VAL A 119 4.04 -3.30 -3.54
C VAL A 119 3.37 -2.36 -4.54
N LYS A 120 2.39 -1.57 -4.08
CA LYS A 120 1.69 -0.58 -4.92
C LYS A 120 2.66 0.47 -5.45
N VAL A 121 2.81 0.51 -6.77
CA VAL A 121 3.77 1.40 -7.45
C VAL A 121 3.21 2.80 -7.67
N ALA A 122 1.91 2.94 -7.97
CA ALA A 122 1.26 4.19 -8.35
C ALA A 122 0.15 4.57 -7.35
N THR A 123 0.50 5.38 -6.33
CA THR A 123 -0.43 5.83 -5.28
C THR A 123 -0.97 7.23 -5.51
N THR A 124 -0.20 8.13 -6.14
CA THR A 124 -0.60 9.51 -6.42
C THR A 124 -1.16 9.69 -7.82
N LYS A 125 -1.91 10.79 -8.06
CA LYS A 125 -2.44 11.13 -9.38
C LYS A 125 -1.33 11.28 -10.44
N ALA A 126 -0.20 11.88 -10.08
CA ALA A 126 0.96 12.05 -10.96
C ALA A 126 1.54 10.68 -11.35
N GLN A 127 1.77 9.78 -10.38
CA GLN A 127 2.28 8.44 -10.61
C GLN A 127 1.33 7.60 -11.47
N ARG A 128 0.01 7.70 -11.28
CA ARG A 128 -0.98 7.01 -12.12
C ARG A 128 -0.96 7.46 -13.58
N LYS A 129 -0.81 8.78 -13.83
CA LYS A 129 -0.63 9.32 -15.18
C LYS A 129 0.66 8.79 -15.83
N LEU A 130 1.75 8.80 -15.09
CA LEU A 130 3.06 8.38 -15.55
C LEU A 130 3.12 6.88 -15.85
N PHE A 131 2.45 6.05 -15.06
CA PHE A 131 2.50 4.58 -15.18
C PHE A 131 2.23 4.09 -16.60
N PHE A 132 1.11 4.48 -17.18
CA PHE A 132 0.74 4.04 -18.53
C PHE A 132 1.60 4.70 -19.61
N LYS A 133 1.91 6.00 -19.47
CA LYS A 133 2.70 6.75 -20.45
C LYS A 133 4.15 6.26 -20.50
N LEU A 134 4.79 6.06 -19.36
CA LEU A 134 6.16 5.55 -19.31
C LEU A 134 6.24 4.13 -19.86
N LYS A 135 5.27 3.27 -19.55
CA LYS A 135 5.26 1.91 -20.10
C LYS A 135 5.03 1.91 -21.61
N GLN A 136 4.20 2.80 -22.13
CA GLN A 136 4.01 2.95 -23.57
C GLN A 136 5.26 3.49 -24.26
N ALA A 137 5.93 4.47 -23.66
CA ALA A 137 7.18 5.02 -24.17
C ALA A 137 8.32 3.97 -24.13
N LYS A 138 8.39 3.16 -23.08
CA LYS A 138 9.40 2.11 -22.91
C LYS A 138 9.20 0.87 -23.79
N SER A 139 8.01 0.61 -24.34
CA SER A 139 7.85 -0.48 -25.32
C SER A 139 8.77 -0.33 -26.53
N ASN A 140 9.30 0.87 -26.75
CA ASN A 140 10.22 1.21 -27.82
C ASN A 140 11.66 1.53 -27.38
N ILE A 141 11.97 1.59 -26.07
CA ILE A 141 13.28 2.06 -25.56
C ILE A 141 13.76 1.14 -24.45
N PHE A 142 14.75 0.31 -24.75
CA PHE A 142 15.42 -0.58 -23.78
C PHE A 142 16.37 0.15 -22.82
N GLN A 143 16.58 1.46 -22.96
CA GLN A 143 17.51 2.25 -22.16
C GLN A 143 16.77 3.07 -21.10
N SER A 144 17.48 3.41 -20.01
CA SER A 144 17.01 4.37 -19.02
C SER A 144 16.73 5.71 -19.68
N LEU A 145 15.70 6.42 -19.19
CA LEU A 145 15.36 7.75 -19.70
C LEU A 145 16.53 8.72 -19.45
N THR A 146 16.86 9.50 -20.46
CA THR A 146 17.78 10.62 -20.28
C THR A 146 17.05 11.76 -19.55
N SER A 147 17.81 12.67 -18.87
CA SER A 147 17.21 13.82 -18.19
C SER A 147 16.40 14.71 -19.12
N GLU A 148 16.82 14.82 -20.40
CA GLU A 148 16.05 15.59 -21.42
C GLU A 148 14.71 14.93 -21.76
N GLN A 149 14.69 13.60 -21.91
CA GLN A 149 13.44 12.87 -22.15
C GLN A 149 12.49 12.94 -20.95
N ALA A 150 13.04 12.88 -19.74
CA ALA A 150 12.25 13.03 -18.52
C ALA A 150 11.59 14.41 -18.42
N LYS A 151 12.28 15.48 -18.86
CA LYS A 151 11.74 16.84 -18.92
C LYS A 151 10.59 16.94 -19.92
N VAL A 152 10.77 16.42 -21.14
CA VAL A 152 9.71 16.44 -22.17
C VAL A 152 8.45 15.71 -21.67
N ILE A 153 8.60 14.54 -21.04
CA ILE A 153 7.47 13.79 -20.48
C ILE A 153 6.83 14.56 -19.31
N ALA A 154 7.63 15.21 -18.47
CA ALA A 154 7.15 16.01 -17.37
C ALA A 154 6.29 17.20 -17.83
N GLU A 155 6.73 17.90 -18.86
CA GLU A 155 5.99 19.01 -19.48
C GLU A 155 4.69 18.54 -20.14
N ASP A 156 4.73 17.45 -20.96
CA ASP A 156 3.55 16.89 -21.64
C ASP A 156 2.44 16.47 -20.67
N LEU A 157 2.82 15.91 -19.54
CA LEU A 157 1.87 15.39 -18.52
C LEU A 157 1.55 16.39 -17.41
N GLY A 158 2.25 17.53 -17.33
CA GLY A 158 2.11 18.51 -16.25
C GLY A 158 2.49 17.92 -14.88
N VAL A 159 3.59 17.19 -14.82
CA VAL A 159 4.16 16.58 -13.60
C VAL A 159 5.59 17.06 -13.38
N ARG A 160 6.17 16.84 -12.18
CA ARG A 160 7.55 17.25 -11.92
C ARG A 160 8.52 16.23 -12.53
N GLU A 161 9.66 16.69 -13.03
CA GLU A 161 10.74 15.83 -13.55
C GLU A 161 11.17 14.76 -12.53
N LYS A 162 11.27 15.13 -11.26
CA LYS A 162 11.58 14.20 -10.17
C LYS A 162 10.58 13.03 -10.08
N ASP A 163 9.29 13.30 -10.28
CA ASP A 163 8.25 12.26 -10.24
C ASP A 163 8.40 11.29 -11.42
N VAL A 164 8.89 11.76 -12.58
CA VAL A 164 9.16 10.92 -13.76
C VAL A 164 10.31 9.96 -13.50
N ILE A 165 11.44 10.47 -12.99
CA ILE A 165 12.64 9.69 -12.69
C ILE A 165 12.34 8.65 -11.58
N GLU A 166 11.65 9.07 -10.53
CA GLU A 166 11.25 8.18 -9.44
C GLU A 166 10.32 7.07 -9.93
N MET A 167 9.35 7.41 -10.79
CA MET A 167 8.43 6.43 -11.34
C MET A 167 9.13 5.46 -12.29
N GLU A 168 10.08 5.93 -13.06
CA GLU A 168 10.92 5.07 -13.91
C GLU A 168 11.69 4.03 -13.08
N SER A 169 12.38 4.49 -12.03
CA SER A 169 13.10 3.59 -11.12
C SER A 169 12.17 2.51 -10.54
N ARG A 170 10.96 2.89 -10.08
CA ARG A 170 9.97 1.94 -9.56
C ARG A 170 9.48 0.93 -10.60
N LEU A 171 9.37 1.34 -11.87
CA LEU A 171 8.96 0.45 -12.96
C LEU A 171 10.05 -0.56 -13.36
N GLN A 172 11.34 -0.24 -13.15
CA GLN A 172 12.47 -1.11 -13.46
C GLN A 172 12.69 -2.20 -12.41
N LEU A 173 12.34 -1.94 -11.15
CA LEU A 173 12.52 -2.89 -10.06
C LEU A 173 11.62 -4.13 -10.29
N ASN A 174 12.20 -5.30 -10.31
CA ASN A 174 11.47 -6.58 -10.32
C ASN A 174 11.33 -7.09 -8.88
N ASP A 175 10.20 -7.76 -8.61
CA ASP A 175 10.03 -8.49 -7.36
C ASP A 175 10.97 -9.71 -7.38
N VAL A 176 11.73 -9.90 -6.29
CA VAL A 176 12.68 -11.01 -6.13
C VAL A 176 12.10 -11.98 -5.12
N ALA A 177 12.23 -13.28 -5.41
CA ALA A 177 11.84 -14.32 -4.46
C ALA A 177 12.70 -14.22 -3.19
N PHE A 178 12.08 -14.31 -2.01
CA PHE A 178 12.78 -14.23 -0.73
C PHE A 178 13.45 -15.55 -0.37
N GLU A 179 12.72 -16.65 -0.58
CA GLU A 179 13.19 -18.01 -0.25
C GLU A 179 14.04 -18.62 -1.36
N VAL A 180 14.93 -19.54 -0.94
CA VAL A 180 15.73 -20.36 -1.87
C VAL A 180 14.87 -21.49 -2.40
N ASN A 181 14.82 -21.68 -3.71
CA ASN A 181 14.43 -22.96 -4.28
C ASN A 181 15.63 -23.90 -4.23
N ASP A 182 15.48 -25.10 -3.66
CA ASP A 182 16.54 -26.10 -3.38
C ASP A 182 17.42 -26.50 -4.59
N ASP A 183 17.04 -26.10 -5.80
CA ASP A 183 17.69 -26.55 -7.04
C ASP A 183 18.67 -25.54 -7.69
N GLU A 184 18.88 -24.35 -7.12
CA GLU A 184 19.77 -23.35 -7.71
C GLU A 184 20.68 -22.70 -6.67
N ASP A 185 21.99 -22.62 -6.96
CA ASP A 185 23.01 -21.82 -6.26
C ASP A 185 22.71 -20.30 -6.33
N THR A 186 21.45 -19.91 -6.19
CA THR A 186 21.01 -18.52 -6.36
C THR A 186 21.07 -17.81 -5.02
N TYR A 187 21.87 -16.74 -4.95
CA TYR A 187 22.03 -15.91 -3.75
C TYR A 187 20.74 -15.07 -3.53
N THR A 188 19.88 -15.55 -2.66
CA THR A 188 18.55 -14.92 -2.37
C THR A 188 18.63 -13.93 -1.20
N PRO A 189 17.64 -13.02 -1.04
CA PRO A 189 17.57 -12.07 0.05
C PRO A 189 17.72 -12.69 1.44
N GLU A 190 17.23 -13.89 1.66
CA GLU A 190 17.38 -14.65 2.90
C GLU A 190 18.83 -14.79 3.35
N HIS A 191 19.77 -14.92 2.41
CA HIS A 191 21.19 -15.11 2.74
C HIS A 191 21.92 -13.82 3.15
N TYR A 192 21.46 -12.64 2.74
CA TYR A 192 22.17 -11.38 3.00
C TYR A 192 21.42 -10.38 3.86
N ILE A 193 20.13 -10.59 4.14
CA ILE A 193 19.40 -9.75 5.07
C ILE A 193 19.71 -10.23 6.48
N SER A 194 20.45 -9.42 7.24
CA SER A 194 20.74 -9.70 8.64
C SER A 194 19.54 -9.39 9.53
N ASP A 195 19.31 -10.23 10.52
CA ASP A 195 18.40 -9.91 11.62
C ASP A 195 18.97 -8.73 12.43
N PRO A 196 18.23 -7.59 12.59
CA PRO A 196 18.65 -6.47 13.41
C PRO A 196 18.63 -6.80 14.92
N GLY A 197 18.23 -8.01 15.30
CA GLY A 197 18.24 -8.50 16.65
C GLY A 197 19.64 -8.48 17.29
N LYS A 198 19.69 -8.38 18.62
CA LYS A 198 20.96 -8.48 19.34
C LYS A 198 21.50 -9.90 19.23
N ASN A 199 22.79 -10.04 18.94
CA ASN A 199 23.43 -11.35 18.96
C ASN A 199 23.49 -11.90 20.41
N PRO A 200 23.71 -13.23 20.62
CA PRO A 200 23.74 -13.84 21.93
C PRO A 200 24.73 -13.17 22.88
N GLU A 201 25.90 -12.75 22.40
CA GLU A 201 26.90 -12.03 23.18
C GLU A 201 26.36 -10.69 23.68
N GLN A 202 25.77 -9.90 22.79
CA GLN A 202 25.16 -8.59 23.15
C GLN A 202 24.02 -8.74 24.14
N LEU A 203 23.22 -9.83 24.04
CA LEU A 203 22.18 -10.14 25.03
C LEU A 203 22.76 -10.43 26.39
N VAL A 204 23.77 -11.31 26.48
CA VAL A 204 24.43 -11.63 27.74
C VAL A 204 25.10 -10.41 28.35
N VAL A 205 25.86 -9.63 27.57
CA VAL A 205 26.51 -8.40 28.03
C VAL A 205 25.48 -7.38 28.52
N SER A 206 24.39 -7.19 27.78
CA SER A 206 23.33 -6.26 28.15
C SER A 206 22.61 -6.70 29.45
N ASN A 207 22.27 -7.98 29.59
CA ASN A 207 21.61 -8.50 30.77
C ASN A 207 22.54 -8.42 31.98
N LYS A 208 23.79 -8.85 31.83
CA LYS A 208 24.77 -8.81 32.92
C LYS A 208 25.07 -7.36 33.36
N SER A 209 25.20 -6.45 32.41
CA SER A 209 25.36 -5.02 32.71
C SER A 209 24.15 -4.46 33.49
N GLN A 210 22.92 -4.86 33.12
CA GLN A 210 21.73 -4.45 33.89
C GLN A 210 21.70 -5.05 35.30
N GLU A 211 22.05 -6.33 35.46
CA GLU A 211 22.15 -6.96 36.75
C GLU A 211 23.20 -6.29 37.64
N ASP A 212 24.37 -6.00 37.11
CA ASP A 212 25.44 -5.29 37.83
C ASP A 212 25.01 -3.89 38.25
N GLN A 213 24.33 -3.14 37.35
CA GLN A 213 23.77 -1.81 37.67
C GLN A 213 22.68 -1.91 38.74
N HIS A 214 21.79 -2.90 38.69
CA HIS A 214 20.79 -3.14 39.72
C HIS A 214 21.45 -3.47 41.07
N ASN A 215 22.42 -4.38 41.06
CA ASN A 215 23.14 -4.76 42.28
C ASN A 215 23.86 -3.57 42.92
N LYS A 216 24.57 -2.77 42.12
CA LYS A 216 25.19 -1.51 42.58
C LYS A 216 24.17 -0.54 43.15
N LEU A 217 23.03 -0.38 42.50
CA LEU A 217 21.95 0.51 42.96
C LEU A 217 21.38 0.01 44.31
N TYR A 218 21.13 -1.31 44.44
CA TYR A 218 20.65 -1.90 45.70
C TYR A 218 21.67 -1.73 46.84
N GLN A 219 22.95 -1.94 46.58
CA GLN A 219 24.03 -1.72 47.57
C GLN A 219 24.11 -0.24 47.97
N ALA A 220 24.00 0.68 47.02
CA ALA A 220 24.01 2.11 47.31
C ALA A 220 22.76 2.51 48.13
N LEU A 221 21.59 1.98 47.81
CA LEU A 221 20.36 2.22 48.57
C LEU A 221 20.43 1.70 49.98
N SER A 222 21.03 0.51 50.21
CA SER A 222 21.18 -0.07 51.54
C SER A 222 22.12 0.74 52.45
N SER A 223 22.94 1.61 51.92
CA SER A 223 23.81 2.51 52.68
C SER A 223 23.11 3.79 53.18
N LEU A 224 21.85 4.02 52.77
CA LEU A 224 21.06 5.16 53.18
C LEU A 224 20.24 4.85 54.45
N ASP A 225 19.85 5.91 55.15
CA ASP A 225 18.93 5.80 56.27
C ASP A 225 17.50 5.42 55.77
N GLU A 226 16.77 4.70 56.61
CA GLU A 226 15.45 4.12 56.29
C GLU A 226 14.44 5.17 55.81
N ARG A 227 14.50 6.39 56.34
CA ARG A 227 13.67 7.52 55.91
C ARG A 227 13.99 8.00 54.50
N SER A 228 15.28 8.07 54.17
CA SER A 228 15.72 8.48 52.82
C SER A 228 15.36 7.40 51.81
N ILE A 229 15.45 6.13 52.13
CA ILE A 229 15.03 5.04 51.26
C ILE A 229 13.52 5.11 50.98
N ASP A 230 12.66 5.28 52.00
CA ASP A 230 11.21 5.38 51.81
C ASP A 230 10.81 6.60 50.96
N ILE A 231 11.48 7.76 51.18
CA ILE A 231 11.26 8.96 50.37
C ILE A 231 11.58 8.68 48.89
N LEU A 232 12.72 8.08 48.61
CA LEU A 232 13.15 7.79 47.23
C LEU A 232 12.26 6.73 46.58
N GLN A 233 11.89 5.66 47.30
CA GLN A 233 10.97 4.65 46.82
C GLN A 233 9.60 5.21 46.51
N ALA A 234 9.04 6.04 47.37
CA ALA A 234 7.71 6.63 47.18
C ALA A 234 7.66 7.64 46.02
N ARG A 235 8.80 8.28 45.72
CA ARG A 235 8.87 9.31 44.64
C ARG A 235 9.28 8.79 43.27
N TYR A 236 10.14 7.74 43.24
CA TYR A 236 10.79 7.31 41.99
C TYR A 236 10.50 5.85 41.62
N LEU A 237 10.28 4.96 42.58
CA LEU A 237 10.18 3.52 42.33
C LEU A 237 8.74 2.99 42.36
N LYS A 238 7.78 3.69 42.97
CA LYS A 238 6.35 3.32 42.93
C LYS A 238 5.69 3.79 41.68
N GLU A 239 4.69 3.03 41.18
CA GLU A 239 3.87 3.41 40.06
C GLU A 239 3.12 4.73 40.30
N GLU A 240 2.53 4.88 41.51
CA GLU A 240 1.94 6.13 41.98
C GLU A 240 2.98 6.96 42.75
N LYS A 241 3.48 8.00 42.09
CA LYS A 241 4.49 8.90 42.69
C LYS A 241 3.88 9.81 43.73
N SER A 242 4.36 9.70 44.97
CA SER A 242 3.92 10.56 46.08
C SER A 242 4.43 12.01 45.91
N THR A 243 3.61 12.99 46.28
CA THR A 243 4.03 14.38 46.28
C THR A 243 4.87 14.71 47.53
N LEU A 244 5.66 15.84 47.46
CA LEU A 244 6.42 16.29 48.65
C LEU A 244 5.50 16.62 49.82
N HIS A 245 4.29 17.11 49.56
CA HIS A 245 3.32 17.44 50.61
C HIS A 245 2.78 16.19 51.30
N THR A 246 2.43 15.15 50.54
CA THR A 246 2.01 13.84 51.10
C THR A 246 3.05 13.20 52.02
N LEU A 247 4.33 13.29 51.59
CA LEU A 247 5.42 12.79 52.41
C LEU A 247 5.73 13.68 53.61
N ALA A 248 5.54 15.00 53.47
CA ALA A 248 5.65 15.94 54.58
C ALA A 248 4.62 15.65 55.68
N ASP A 249 3.37 15.40 55.29
CA ASP A 249 2.28 15.01 56.22
C ASP A 249 2.57 13.66 56.88
N LYS A 250 3.09 12.66 56.12
CA LYS A 250 3.47 11.34 56.64
C LYS A 250 4.54 11.41 57.74
N TYR A 251 5.54 12.31 57.58
CA TYR A 251 6.67 12.43 58.48
C TYR A 251 6.55 13.55 59.49
N GLY A 252 5.48 14.38 59.44
CA GLY A 252 5.28 15.52 60.35
C GLY A 252 6.35 16.59 60.19
N VAL A 253 6.84 16.82 58.94
CA VAL A 253 7.90 17.80 58.65
C VAL A 253 7.44 18.72 57.48
N SER A 254 8.12 19.82 57.29
CA SER A 254 7.83 20.68 56.14
C SER A 254 8.20 20.05 54.80
N ALA A 255 7.46 20.38 53.72
CA ALA A 255 7.75 19.87 52.35
C ALA A 255 9.18 20.23 51.90
N GLU A 256 9.71 21.42 52.33
CA GLU A 256 11.08 21.82 52.05
C GLU A 256 12.11 20.93 52.78
N ARG A 257 11.78 20.43 53.99
CA ARG A 257 12.62 19.48 54.71
C ARG A 257 12.67 18.13 53.99
N VAL A 258 11.57 17.64 53.47
CA VAL A 258 11.55 16.43 52.62
C VAL A 258 12.40 16.61 51.38
N ARG A 259 12.33 17.77 50.72
CA ARG A 259 13.14 18.10 49.54
C ARG A 259 14.65 18.12 49.87
N GLN A 260 15.01 18.67 51.02
CA GLN A 260 16.43 18.63 51.48
C GLN A 260 16.92 17.22 51.73
N LEU A 261 16.07 16.34 52.35
CA LEU A 261 16.43 14.93 52.58
C LEU A 261 16.55 14.18 51.25
N GLU A 262 15.64 14.37 50.32
CA GLU A 262 15.68 13.84 48.96
C GLU A 262 16.99 14.20 48.25
N ASN A 263 17.32 15.49 48.20
CA ASN A 263 18.54 15.96 47.56
C ASN A 263 19.82 15.42 48.19
N LYS A 264 19.83 15.32 49.53
CA LYS A 264 20.96 14.71 50.27
C LYS A 264 21.09 13.23 49.97
N ALA A 265 19.99 12.51 49.90
CA ALA A 265 19.97 11.10 49.56
C ALA A 265 20.44 10.86 48.10
N ILE A 266 19.95 11.63 47.15
CA ILE A 266 20.40 11.55 45.74
C ILE A 266 21.90 11.86 45.62
N LYS A 267 22.39 12.85 46.36
CA LYS A 267 23.83 13.20 46.33
C LYS A 267 24.67 12.03 46.86
N LYS A 268 24.29 11.44 47.99
CA LYS A 268 24.97 10.26 48.54
C LYS A 268 24.92 9.05 47.58
N LEU A 269 23.80 8.83 46.92
CA LEU A 269 23.69 7.75 45.92
C LEU A 269 24.65 7.98 44.75
N LYS A 270 24.73 9.23 44.22
CA LYS A 270 25.66 9.53 43.14
C LYS A 270 27.11 9.29 43.53
N GLU A 271 27.50 9.74 44.69
CA GLU A 271 28.88 9.55 45.22
C GLU A 271 29.21 8.05 45.30
N ARG A 272 28.25 7.21 45.71
CA ARG A 272 28.44 5.76 45.84
C ARG A 272 28.38 4.98 44.52
N LEU A 273 27.71 5.52 43.51
CA LEU A 273 27.63 4.89 42.18
C LEU A 273 28.84 5.27 41.30
N GLU A 274 29.53 6.37 41.63
CA GLU A 274 30.73 6.82 40.94
C GLU A 274 32.02 6.18 41.55
N GLU A 275 31.94 5.58 42.75
CA GLU A 275 32.99 4.75 43.34
C GLU A 275 32.93 3.33 42.74
#